data_cacb823d53619b37d66b56c55e260cfe
#
_entry.id   cacb823d53619b37d66b56c55e260cfe
#
_cell.length_a   1.000
_cell.length_b   1.000
_cell.length_c   1.000
_cell.angle_alpha   90.00
_cell.angle_beta   90.00
_cell.angle_gamma   90.00
#
_symmetry.space_group_name_H-M   'P 1'
#
loop_
_entity.id
_entity.type
_entity.pdbx_description
1 polymer ?
#
loop_
_entity_poly.entity_id
_entity_poly.type
_entity_poly.pdbx_seq_one_letter_code
_entity_poly.pdbx_strand_id
1 'polypeptide(L)'
;MRALIPTLLLLLAGCGDIPRDPDGTLERIRRERVLHVGMVEGAGPESVRRADALVAALAKDTGARAAVTRDGQEALLVRLEAGDLDIVVGGRFAKDTPWKTRVTLGPPLASESAAVTTLNDHAVIRNGENGWIVLVQRKAKEVAKR
;
A
#
# COMPACT_ATOMS: atom_id res chain seq x y z
N MET A 1 43.53 -34.13 33.56
CA MET A 1 43.63 -34.08 32.09
C MET A 1 42.44 -34.78 31.50
N ARG A 2 41.45 -34.04 30.99
CA ARG A 2 40.42 -34.47 30.03
C ARG A 2 39.32 -33.42 29.92
N ALA A 3 39.49 -32.66 28.88
CA ALA A 3 38.46 -32.25 27.91
C ALA A 3 37.14 -31.72 28.48
N LEU A 4 37.11 -30.40 28.65
CA LEU A 4 35.90 -29.57 28.76
C LEU A 4 35.91 -28.61 27.58
N ILE A 5 35.33 -28.96 26.48
CA ILE A 5 34.83 -28.10 25.39
C ILE A 5 33.99 -29.03 24.51
N PRO A 6 32.69 -28.99 24.52
CA PRO A 6 31.92 -28.23 23.54
C PRO A 6 30.53 -27.80 24.04
N THR A 7 30.38 -26.63 24.57
CA THR A 7 29.03 -26.11 24.90
C THR A 7 28.88 -24.66 24.46
N LEU A 8 29.43 -24.26 23.33
CA LEU A 8 29.34 -22.86 22.87
C LEU A 8 28.98 -22.78 21.38
N LEU A 9 27.98 -23.51 20.92
CA LEU A 9 27.57 -23.46 19.50
C LEU A 9 26.06 -23.49 19.29
N LEU A 10 25.24 -22.99 20.21
CA LEU A 10 23.78 -23.07 20.09
C LEU A 10 23.07 -21.70 20.28
N LEU A 11 23.72 -20.56 20.02
CA LEU A 11 23.11 -19.25 20.23
C LEU A 11 23.00 -18.39 18.96
N LEU A 12 22.98 -18.95 17.76
CA LEU A 12 22.86 -18.19 16.51
C LEU A 12 21.65 -18.57 15.64
N ALA A 13 20.59 -19.08 16.21
CA ALA A 13 19.36 -19.39 15.47
C ALA A 13 18.22 -18.43 15.81
N GLY A 14 18.50 -17.16 16.03
CA GLY A 14 17.52 -16.12 16.39
C GLY A 14 17.37 -15.02 15.35
N CYS A 15 17.56 -15.31 14.04
CA CYS A 15 17.02 -14.42 13.01
C CYS A 15 15.53 -14.69 12.91
N GLY A 16 14.73 -14.10 13.80
CA GLY A 16 13.29 -14.06 13.66
C GLY A 16 12.96 -13.44 12.31
N ASP A 17 12.28 -14.17 11.44
CA ASP A 17 11.70 -13.63 10.22
C ASP A 17 10.82 -12.43 10.61
N ILE A 18 11.25 -11.23 10.25
CA ILE A 18 10.39 -10.03 10.40
C ILE A 18 9.21 -10.25 9.45
N PRO A 19 7.97 -10.32 9.97
CA PRO A 19 6.82 -10.54 9.11
C PRO A 19 6.79 -9.47 8.01
N ARG A 20 6.75 -9.91 6.75
CA ARG A 20 6.71 -8.99 5.60
C ARG A 20 5.40 -8.23 5.54
N ASP A 21 4.32 -8.88 5.94
CA ASP A 21 2.97 -8.34 6.07
C ASP A 21 2.38 -8.85 7.38
N PRO A 22 2.47 -8.10 8.51
CA PRO A 22 2.00 -8.53 9.82
C PRO A 22 0.55 -9.03 9.83
N ASP A 23 -0.33 -8.36 9.08
CA ASP A 23 -1.74 -8.73 8.95
C ASP A 23 -2.03 -9.58 7.70
N GLY A 24 -0.98 -9.89 6.91
CA GLY A 24 -1.08 -10.75 5.75
C GLY A 24 -1.96 -10.19 4.63
N THR A 25 -1.96 -8.88 4.42
CA THR A 25 -2.83 -8.20 3.44
C THR A 25 -2.67 -8.78 2.04
N LEU A 26 -1.45 -8.90 1.52
CA LEU A 26 -1.19 -9.41 0.17
C LEU A 26 -1.63 -10.88 0.03
N GLU A 27 -1.33 -11.72 1.04
CA GLU A 27 -1.73 -13.12 1.08
C GLU A 27 -3.26 -13.28 1.10
N ARG A 28 -3.93 -12.45 1.90
CA ARG A 28 -5.40 -12.43 1.99
C ARG A 28 -6.03 -12.05 0.65
N ILE A 29 -5.56 -10.98 0.01
CA ILE A 29 -6.06 -10.55 -1.31
C ILE A 29 -5.94 -11.70 -2.32
N ARG A 30 -4.80 -12.39 -2.37
CA ARG A 30 -4.57 -13.51 -3.27
C ARG A 30 -5.45 -14.72 -2.98
N ARG A 31 -5.63 -15.05 -1.70
CA ARG A 31 -6.45 -16.18 -1.25
C ARG A 31 -7.94 -15.94 -1.51
N GLU A 32 -8.43 -14.76 -1.15
CA GLU A 32 -9.84 -14.40 -1.25
C GLU A 32 -10.25 -13.92 -2.64
N ARG A 33 -9.24 -13.58 -3.47
CA ARG A 33 -9.47 -13.03 -4.81
C ARG A 33 -10.27 -11.73 -4.81
N VAL A 34 -10.16 -10.94 -3.74
CA VAL A 34 -10.83 -9.64 -3.57
C VAL A 34 -9.83 -8.60 -3.11
N LEU A 35 -9.82 -7.46 -3.80
CA LEU A 35 -9.08 -6.26 -3.46
C LEU A 35 -10.08 -5.18 -3.03
N HIS A 36 -10.10 -4.81 -1.75
CA HIS A 36 -10.99 -3.80 -1.22
C HIS A 36 -10.40 -2.41 -1.44
N VAL A 37 -11.05 -1.63 -2.30
CA VAL A 37 -10.56 -0.32 -2.76
C VAL A 37 -11.46 0.79 -2.26
N GLY A 38 -10.89 1.78 -1.60
CA GLY A 38 -11.53 3.08 -1.36
C GLY A 38 -11.22 4.04 -2.50
N MET A 39 -12.23 4.56 -3.18
CA MET A 39 -12.09 5.60 -4.20
C MET A 39 -12.64 6.91 -3.64
N VAL A 40 -11.80 7.94 -3.56
CA VAL A 40 -12.22 9.24 -3.01
C VAL A 40 -13.24 9.90 -3.93
N GLU A 41 -14.38 10.33 -3.34
CA GLU A 41 -15.41 11.07 -4.05
C GLU A 41 -14.92 12.48 -4.44
N GLY A 42 -15.37 12.96 -5.58
CA GLY A 42 -14.98 14.29 -6.09
C GLY A 42 -13.57 14.36 -6.66
N ALA A 43 -12.86 13.25 -6.79
CA ALA A 43 -11.59 13.18 -7.52
C ALA A 43 -11.80 13.64 -8.98
N GLY A 44 -10.87 14.46 -9.51
CA GLY A 44 -10.93 14.91 -10.90
C GLY A 44 -10.79 13.75 -11.90
N PRO A 45 -11.26 13.92 -13.15
CA PRO A 45 -11.26 12.84 -14.16
C PRO A 45 -9.89 12.22 -14.39
N GLU A 46 -8.84 13.02 -14.35
CA GLU A 46 -7.46 12.57 -14.51
C GLU A 46 -6.98 11.71 -13.34
N SER A 47 -7.31 12.11 -12.11
CA SER A 47 -7.02 11.36 -10.90
C SER A 47 -7.76 10.01 -10.90
N VAL A 48 -9.03 10.02 -11.26
CA VAL A 48 -9.83 8.77 -11.41
C VAL A 48 -9.21 7.85 -12.44
N ARG A 49 -8.83 8.35 -13.61
CA ARG A 49 -8.20 7.53 -14.66
C ARG A 49 -6.92 6.85 -14.20
N ARG A 50 -6.04 7.58 -13.49
CA ARG A 50 -4.80 7.03 -12.93
C ARG A 50 -5.08 6.01 -11.81
N ALA A 51 -6.05 6.32 -10.96
CA ALA A 51 -6.49 5.42 -9.91
C ALA A 51 -7.03 4.11 -10.47
N ASP A 52 -7.89 4.16 -11.49
CA ASP A 52 -8.44 2.98 -12.17
C ASP A 52 -7.34 2.16 -12.84
N ALA A 53 -6.37 2.80 -13.49
CA ALA A 53 -5.23 2.12 -14.08
C ALA A 53 -4.38 1.37 -13.04
N LEU A 54 -4.15 1.98 -11.87
CA LEU A 54 -3.44 1.35 -10.76
C LEU A 54 -4.23 0.16 -10.20
N VAL A 55 -5.51 0.34 -9.93
CA VAL A 55 -6.40 -0.71 -9.41
C VAL A 55 -6.45 -1.89 -10.37
N ALA A 56 -6.59 -1.64 -11.67
CA ALA A 56 -6.57 -2.68 -12.70
C ALA A 56 -5.23 -3.45 -12.73
N ALA A 57 -4.10 -2.75 -12.61
CA ALA A 57 -2.78 -3.36 -12.56
C ALA A 57 -2.57 -4.24 -11.32
N LEU A 58 -3.06 -3.79 -10.15
CA LEU A 58 -3.01 -4.55 -8.90
C LEU A 58 -3.93 -5.77 -8.94
N ALA A 59 -5.15 -5.61 -9.42
CA ALA A 59 -6.12 -6.70 -9.59
C ALA A 59 -5.55 -7.80 -10.50
N LYS A 60 -4.93 -7.42 -11.62
CA LYS A 60 -4.27 -8.35 -12.54
C LYS A 60 -3.09 -9.10 -11.88
N ASP A 61 -2.23 -8.39 -11.15
CA ASP A 61 -1.02 -8.98 -10.53
C ASP A 61 -1.38 -9.93 -9.38
N THR A 62 -2.43 -9.61 -8.62
CA THR A 62 -2.90 -10.44 -7.50
C THR A 62 -3.89 -11.53 -7.89
N GLY A 63 -4.43 -11.48 -9.11
CA GLY A 63 -5.52 -12.36 -9.55
C GLY A 63 -6.85 -12.09 -8.83
N ALA A 64 -7.00 -10.89 -8.26
CA ALA A 64 -8.18 -10.47 -7.51
C ALA A 64 -9.12 -9.60 -8.37
N ARG A 65 -10.40 -9.55 -7.98
CA ARG A 65 -11.35 -8.55 -8.47
C ARG A 65 -11.38 -7.35 -7.52
N ALA A 66 -11.48 -6.15 -8.04
CA ALA A 66 -11.63 -4.96 -7.22
C ALA A 66 -13.08 -4.84 -6.70
N ALA A 67 -13.21 -4.64 -5.39
CA ALA A 67 -14.45 -4.25 -4.72
C ALA A 67 -14.30 -2.78 -4.31
N VAL A 68 -14.92 -1.88 -5.07
CA VAL A 68 -14.73 -0.43 -4.91
C VAL A 68 -15.84 0.17 -4.06
N THR A 69 -15.44 0.87 -3.00
CA THR A 69 -16.30 1.73 -2.18
C THR A 69 -15.95 3.18 -2.44
N ARG A 70 -16.94 4.05 -2.62
CA ARG A 70 -16.74 5.49 -2.77
C ARG A 70 -17.21 6.22 -1.51
N ASP A 71 -16.40 7.17 -1.04
CA ASP A 71 -16.70 7.97 0.15
C ASP A 71 -15.74 9.18 0.22
N GLY A 72 -15.94 10.03 1.21
CA GLY A 72 -15.01 11.12 1.52
C GLY A 72 -13.62 10.61 1.95
N GLN A 73 -12.58 11.39 1.63
CA GLN A 73 -11.18 10.98 1.87
C GLN A 73 -10.92 10.55 3.30
N GLU A 74 -11.36 11.35 4.29
CA GLU A 74 -11.12 11.06 5.71
C GLU A 74 -11.80 9.76 6.16
N ALA A 75 -13.05 9.53 5.75
CA ALA A 75 -13.78 8.31 6.07
C ALA A 75 -13.09 7.06 5.51
N LEU A 76 -12.60 7.14 4.26
CA LEU A 76 -11.85 6.04 3.65
C LEU A 76 -10.52 5.76 4.35
N LEU A 77 -9.80 6.80 4.81
CA LEU A 77 -8.53 6.64 5.50
C LEU A 77 -8.73 5.99 6.88
N VAL A 78 -9.79 6.33 7.60
CA VAL A 78 -10.14 5.66 8.86
C VAL A 78 -10.42 4.17 8.62
N ARG A 79 -11.17 3.83 7.58
CA ARG A 79 -11.45 2.43 7.21
C ARG A 79 -10.20 1.68 6.74
N LEU A 80 -9.27 2.37 6.06
CA LEU A 80 -7.98 1.79 5.70
C LEU A 80 -7.16 1.42 6.94
N GLU A 81 -7.09 2.30 7.94
CA GLU A 81 -6.40 2.00 9.21
C GLU A 81 -7.05 0.84 9.96
N ALA A 82 -8.38 0.76 9.94
CA ALA A 82 -9.13 -0.34 10.56
C ALA A 82 -8.93 -1.68 9.85
N GLY A 83 -8.37 -1.68 8.61
CA GLY A 83 -8.18 -2.89 7.82
C GLY A 83 -9.38 -3.30 6.97
N ASP A 84 -10.41 -2.46 6.88
CA ASP A 84 -11.60 -2.69 6.05
C ASP A 84 -11.31 -2.46 4.55
N LEU A 85 -10.27 -1.71 4.26
CA LEU A 85 -9.77 -1.42 2.92
C LEU A 85 -8.31 -1.83 2.80
N ASP A 86 -7.91 -2.21 1.60
CA ASP A 86 -6.52 -2.58 1.27
C ASP A 86 -5.72 -1.40 0.72
N ILE A 87 -6.42 -0.49 0.05
CA ILE A 87 -5.86 0.67 -0.61
C ILE A 87 -6.92 1.78 -0.72
N VAL A 88 -6.48 3.02 -0.61
CA VAL A 88 -7.29 4.21 -0.95
C VAL A 88 -6.63 4.93 -2.11
N VAL A 89 -7.41 5.31 -3.13
CA VAL A 89 -6.95 5.97 -4.35
C VAL A 89 -7.82 7.19 -4.69
N GLY A 90 -7.32 8.08 -5.53
CA GLY A 90 -8.02 9.30 -5.92
C GLY A 90 -7.94 10.41 -4.89
N GLY A 91 -7.22 10.20 -3.79
CA GLY A 91 -7.00 11.21 -2.76
C GLY A 91 -5.82 12.12 -3.09
N ARG A 92 -5.95 13.39 -2.69
CA ARG A 92 -4.89 14.39 -2.87
C ARG A 92 -4.34 14.81 -1.51
N PHE A 93 -3.02 14.78 -1.38
CA PHE A 93 -2.34 15.01 -0.10
C PHE A 93 -1.31 16.12 -0.23
N ALA A 94 -1.27 16.99 0.78
CA ALA A 94 -0.18 17.93 0.96
C ALA A 94 1.10 17.18 1.36
N LYS A 95 2.24 17.74 1.01
CA LYS A 95 3.55 17.16 1.33
C LYS A 95 3.76 16.93 2.83
N ASP A 96 3.14 17.75 3.66
CA ASP A 96 3.23 17.75 5.12
C ASP A 96 1.97 17.25 5.83
N THR A 97 1.14 16.49 5.12
CA THR A 97 -0.11 15.93 5.67
C THR A 97 0.15 15.16 6.98
N PRO A 98 -0.71 15.35 8.01
CA PRO A 98 -0.62 14.59 9.27
C PRO A 98 -0.80 13.07 9.09
N TRP A 99 -1.43 12.66 8.01
CA TRP A 99 -1.68 11.24 7.71
C TRP A 99 -0.42 10.41 7.52
N LYS A 100 0.72 11.02 7.21
CA LYS A 100 2.00 10.30 7.02
C LYS A 100 2.47 9.47 8.21
N THR A 101 2.02 9.78 9.41
CA THR A 101 2.35 9.01 10.62
C THR A 101 1.46 7.79 10.79
N ARG A 102 0.31 7.75 10.12
CA ARG A 102 -0.73 6.74 10.29
C ARG A 102 -0.83 5.78 9.10
N VAL A 103 -0.52 6.29 7.91
CA VAL A 103 -0.60 5.53 6.66
C VAL A 103 0.65 5.73 5.81
N THR A 104 0.88 4.83 4.86
CA THR A 104 1.95 4.96 3.86
C THR A 104 1.39 5.59 2.59
N LEU A 105 1.94 6.74 2.22
CA LEU A 105 1.70 7.35 0.91
C LEU A 105 2.63 6.69 -0.12
N GLY A 106 2.07 6.12 -1.16
CA GLY A 106 2.82 5.64 -2.33
C GLY A 106 3.46 6.79 -3.12
N PRO A 107 4.20 6.50 -4.19
CA PRO A 107 4.70 7.54 -5.08
C PRO A 107 3.53 8.30 -5.73
N PRO A 108 3.75 9.57 -6.13
CA PRO A 108 2.75 10.32 -6.88
C PRO A 108 2.34 9.56 -8.15
N LEU A 109 1.04 9.53 -8.45
CA LEU A 109 0.50 8.90 -9.66
C LEU A 109 0.57 9.80 -10.90
N ALA A 110 0.95 11.08 -10.72
CA ALA A 110 1.22 12.01 -11.82
C ALA A 110 2.71 12.06 -12.14
N SER A 111 3.08 12.30 -13.40
CA SER A 111 4.44 12.66 -13.78
C SER A 111 4.78 14.03 -13.21
N GLU A 112 6.04 14.24 -12.80
CA GLU A 112 6.53 15.48 -12.18
C GLU A 112 6.34 16.75 -13.04
N SER A 113 6.03 16.61 -14.32
CA SER A 113 5.81 17.74 -15.25
C SER A 113 4.56 18.58 -14.96
N ALA A 114 3.70 18.14 -14.05
CA ALA A 114 2.48 18.87 -13.66
C ALA A 114 2.62 19.62 -12.32
N ALA A 115 3.82 19.82 -11.84
CA ALA A 115 4.14 20.24 -10.48
C ALA A 115 4.04 21.74 -10.25
N VAL A 116 2.83 22.28 -10.22
CA VAL A 116 2.56 23.56 -9.55
C VAL A 116 1.51 23.43 -8.45
N THR A 117 1.01 22.23 -8.20
CA THR A 117 0.07 22.00 -7.10
C THR A 117 0.78 21.45 -5.87
N THR A 118 0.55 22.09 -4.73
CA THR A 118 1.02 21.64 -3.41
C THR A 118 0.39 20.29 -2.97
N LEU A 119 -0.56 19.79 -3.75
CA LEU A 119 -1.28 18.53 -3.51
C LEU A 119 -0.99 17.53 -4.63
N ASN A 120 -0.60 16.33 -4.26
CA ASN A 120 -0.34 15.23 -5.19
C ASN A 120 -1.30 14.06 -4.98
N ASP A 121 -1.67 13.41 -6.09
CA ASP A 121 -2.45 12.17 -6.04
C ASP A 121 -1.54 11.02 -5.58
N HIS A 122 -1.93 10.35 -4.53
CA HIS A 122 -1.22 9.19 -4.00
C HIS A 122 -2.16 8.00 -3.84
N ALA A 123 -1.61 6.81 -4.07
CA ALA A 123 -2.19 5.61 -3.49
C ALA A 123 -1.82 5.54 -2.02
N VAL A 124 -2.79 5.26 -1.16
CA VAL A 124 -2.59 5.19 0.29
C VAL A 124 -2.79 3.78 0.79
N ILE A 125 -1.87 3.32 1.63
CA ILE A 125 -1.77 1.94 2.08
C ILE A 125 -1.59 1.96 3.60
N ARG A 126 -2.07 0.92 4.29
CA ARG A 126 -1.83 0.77 5.72
C ARG A 126 -0.34 0.56 6.02
N ASN A 127 0.13 1.17 7.10
CA ASN A 127 1.51 1.00 7.56
C ASN A 127 1.81 -0.45 7.95
N GLY A 128 3.06 -0.87 7.76
CA GLY A 128 3.56 -2.17 8.21
C GLY A 128 3.38 -3.32 7.22
N GLU A 129 2.47 -3.21 6.25
CA GLU A 129 2.19 -4.23 5.23
C GLU A 129 3.22 -4.17 4.09
N ASN A 130 4.47 -4.53 4.39
CA ASN A 130 5.62 -4.27 3.53
C ASN A 130 5.55 -4.95 2.16
N GLY A 131 5.09 -6.20 2.09
CA GLY A 131 4.91 -6.91 0.82
C GLY A 131 3.88 -6.24 -0.07
N TRP A 132 2.74 -5.82 0.53
CA TRP A 132 1.70 -5.09 -0.16
C TRP A 132 2.18 -3.70 -0.60
N ILE A 133 2.85 -2.95 0.30
CA ILE A 133 3.42 -1.62 0.02
C ILE A 133 4.36 -1.67 -1.19
N VAL A 134 5.29 -2.62 -1.22
CA VAL A 134 6.25 -2.79 -2.33
C VAL A 134 5.55 -3.05 -3.66
N LEU A 135 4.53 -3.91 -3.66
CA LEU A 135 3.74 -4.19 -4.87
C LEU A 135 3.03 -2.94 -5.37
N VAL A 136 2.31 -2.23 -4.48
CA VAL A 136 1.60 -1.00 -4.82
C VAL A 136 2.55 0.07 -5.35
N GLN A 137 3.69 0.30 -4.68
CA GLN A 137 4.69 1.28 -5.12
C GLN A 137 5.25 0.97 -6.51
N ARG A 138 5.52 -0.30 -6.80
CA ARG A 138 5.99 -0.73 -8.12
C ARG A 138 4.94 -0.43 -9.19
N LYS A 139 3.67 -0.80 -8.97
CA LYS A 139 2.57 -0.57 -9.92
C LYS A 139 2.26 0.91 -10.09
N ALA A 140 2.31 1.70 -9.02
CA ALA A 140 2.13 3.14 -9.08
C ALA A 140 3.19 3.82 -9.97
N LYS A 141 4.47 3.43 -9.85
CA LYS A 141 5.55 3.91 -10.72
C LYS A 141 5.36 3.50 -12.19
N GLU A 142 4.81 2.32 -12.46
CA GLU A 142 4.50 1.88 -13.82
C GLU A 142 3.38 2.73 -14.45
N VAL A 143 2.34 3.05 -13.66
CA VAL A 143 1.22 3.89 -14.10
C VAL A 143 1.66 5.35 -14.33
N ALA A 144 2.48 5.91 -13.45
CA ALA A 144 2.96 7.29 -13.56
C ALA A 144 3.84 7.56 -14.80
N LYS A 145 4.38 6.52 -15.44
CA LYS A 145 5.21 6.63 -16.65
C LYS A 145 4.42 6.60 -17.96
N ARG A 146 3.12 6.35 -17.89
CA ARG A 146 2.22 6.26 -19.07
C ARG A 146 1.48 7.56 -19.32
#